data_f817e97dabc5ee76551e1b7be5065ded
#
_entry.id   f817e97dabc5ee76551e1b7be5065ded
#
_cell.length_a   1.000
_cell.length_b   1.000
_cell.length_c   1.000
_cell.angle_alpha   90.00
_cell.angle_beta   90.00
_cell.angle_gamma   90.00
#
_symmetry.space_group_name_H-M   'P 1'
#
loop_
_entity.id
_entity.type
_entity.pdbx_description
1 polymer ?
#
loop_
_entity_poly.entity_id
_entity_poly.type
_entity_poly.pdbx_seq_one_letter_code
_entity_poly.pdbx_strand_id
1 'polypeptide(L)'
;MSTDPIKKALTKPKAPERKPLRLSSGSSLLNLACTGDVNAAFLTGHYYYLVGDSSSGKTFLALTCLAEASIKKAFNEYRFIYDNAEDGALMDIQKFFGAGVAQRLEPPRYVDGEPAYSQSIEELYYNLDDAIKEGKPFIYILDSMDALSSDAEADKFQEQKKAHRKGKDAAGSYGDGKAKINSAGIRQVLPGLRATNSILIVISQTRDNIGAMGYGDKKTRSGGRALRFYATLEIWSTCGEKIKKTVLGKPRSIGINSIL
;
A
#
# COMPACT_ATOMS: atom_id res chain seq x y z
N MET A 1 -8.80 -26.60 -37.61
CA MET A 1 -8.63 -25.61 -36.50
C MET A 1 -8.13 -26.40 -35.29
N SER A 2 -6.97 -26.05 -34.73
CA SER A 2 -6.40 -26.76 -33.56
C SER A 2 -7.29 -26.55 -32.34
N THR A 3 -7.79 -27.62 -31.75
CA THR A 3 -8.61 -27.63 -30.51
C THR A 3 -7.74 -27.68 -29.27
N ASP A 4 -6.43 -27.58 -29.39
CA ASP A 4 -5.49 -27.63 -28.28
C ASP A 4 -5.53 -26.29 -27.50
N PRO A 5 -6.01 -26.27 -26.25
CA PRO A 5 -6.12 -25.06 -25.45
C PRO A 5 -4.77 -24.38 -25.20
N ILE A 6 -3.68 -25.13 -25.18
CA ILE A 6 -2.31 -24.61 -25.01
C ILE A 6 -1.90 -23.81 -26.26
N LYS A 7 -2.14 -24.35 -27.46
CA LYS A 7 -1.86 -23.64 -28.72
C LYS A 7 -2.73 -22.40 -28.87
N LYS A 8 -4.01 -22.46 -28.41
CA LYS A 8 -4.92 -21.30 -28.44
C LYS A 8 -4.51 -20.20 -27.45
N ALA A 9 -3.89 -20.56 -26.32
CA ALA A 9 -3.32 -19.60 -25.37
C ALA A 9 -2.05 -18.92 -25.91
N LEU A 10 -1.22 -19.64 -26.66
CA LEU A 10 0.01 -19.13 -27.28
C LEU A 10 -0.26 -18.21 -28.49
N THR A 11 -1.44 -18.33 -29.13
CA THR A 11 -1.82 -17.52 -30.29
C THR A 11 -2.61 -16.26 -29.94
N LYS A 12 -2.90 -16.00 -28.65
CA LYS A 12 -3.47 -14.70 -28.26
C LYS A 12 -2.45 -13.60 -28.58
N PRO A 13 -2.86 -12.52 -29.28
CA PRO A 13 -1.96 -11.40 -29.51
C PRO A 13 -1.47 -10.90 -28.17
N LYS A 14 -0.14 -10.89 -27.98
CA LYS A 14 0.51 -10.31 -26.81
C LYS A 14 0.12 -8.83 -26.79
N ALA A 15 -0.52 -8.37 -25.72
CA ALA A 15 -0.79 -6.94 -25.58
C ALA A 15 0.53 -6.17 -25.78
N PRO A 16 0.51 -5.01 -26.46
CA PRO A 16 1.73 -4.25 -26.72
C PRO A 16 2.44 -4.00 -25.39
N GLU A 17 3.69 -4.44 -25.29
CA GLU A 17 4.54 -4.20 -24.11
C GLU A 17 4.71 -2.70 -23.95
N ARG A 18 3.99 -2.12 -23.01
CA ARG A 18 4.21 -0.72 -22.63
C ARG A 18 5.56 -0.64 -21.94
N LYS A 19 6.44 0.26 -22.39
CA LYS A 19 7.71 0.50 -21.71
C LYS A 19 7.41 1.02 -20.30
N PRO A 20 8.07 0.48 -19.26
CA PRO A 20 7.89 0.98 -17.90
C PRO A 20 8.24 2.47 -17.81
N LEU A 21 7.39 3.24 -17.17
CA LEU A 21 7.67 4.63 -16.84
C LEU A 21 8.41 4.71 -15.51
N ARG A 22 9.09 5.83 -15.29
CA ARG A 22 9.86 6.10 -14.09
C ARG A 22 9.17 7.17 -13.25
N LEU A 23 8.91 6.86 -11.98
CA LEU A 23 8.26 7.74 -11.02
C LEU A 23 9.24 8.12 -9.90
N SER A 24 9.33 9.42 -9.60
CA SER A 24 10.11 9.95 -8.48
C SER A 24 9.37 9.74 -7.16
N SER A 25 10.12 9.59 -6.08
CA SER A 25 9.61 9.63 -4.70
C SER A 25 9.46 11.06 -4.14
N GLY A 26 9.92 12.08 -4.89
CA GLY A 26 10.07 13.45 -4.40
C GLY A 26 11.38 13.71 -3.67
N SER A 27 12.22 12.69 -3.43
CA SER A 27 13.53 12.81 -2.82
C SER A 27 14.61 12.29 -3.75
N SER A 28 15.52 13.15 -4.19
CA SER A 28 16.64 12.77 -5.06
C SER A 28 17.54 11.72 -4.42
N LEU A 29 17.78 11.80 -3.11
CA LEU A 29 18.59 10.81 -2.39
C LEU A 29 17.91 9.45 -2.34
N LEU A 30 16.61 9.40 -2.05
CA LEU A 30 15.87 8.14 -2.06
C LEU A 30 15.79 7.57 -3.47
N ASN A 31 15.53 8.39 -4.48
CA ASN A 31 15.54 7.97 -5.87
C ASN A 31 16.88 7.31 -6.24
N LEU A 32 17.98 7.97 -5.91
CA LEU A 32 19.32 7.45 -6.18
C LEU A 32 19.60 6.14 -5.46
N ALA A 33 19.18 6.03 -4.19
CA ALA A 33 19.32 4.80 -3.42
C ALA A 33 18.49 3.63 -3.99
N CYS A 34 17.28 3.91 -4.49
CA CYS A 34 16.39 2.90 -5.03
C CYS A 34 16.79 2.38 -6.41
N THR A 35 17.25 3.26 -7.30
CA THR A 35 17.41 2.93 -8.73
C THR A 35 18.72 3.40 -9.36
N GLY A 36 19.53 4.17 -8.65
CA GLY A 36 20.70 4.85 -9.23
C GLY A 36 20.36 6.05 -10.11
N ASP A 37 19.09 6.47 -10.18
CA ASP A 37 18.62 7.62 -10.97
C ASP A 37 18.00 8.65 -10.04
N VAL A 38 18.52 9.88 -10.04
CA VAL A 38 18.03 10.98 -9.18
C VAL A 38 16.57 11.35 -9.42
N ASN A 39 15.98 10.95 -10.54
CA ASN A 39 14.64 11.31 -10.97
C ASN A 39 13.61 10.18 -10.79
N ALA A 40 14.02 9.01 -10.28
CA ALA A 40 13.14 7.85 -10.20
C ALA A 40 13.46 6.92 -9.03
N ALA A 41 12.47 6.64 -8.19
CA ALA A 41 12.52 5.56 -7.20
C ALA A 41 11.74 4.32 -7.66
N PHE A 42 10.70 4.53 -8.46
CA PHE A 42 9.73 3.50 -8.80
C PHE A 42 9.59 3.32 -10.31
N LEU A 43 9.34 2.10 -10.73
CA LEU A 43 8.97 1.74 -12.11
C LEU A 43 7.52 1.30 -12.14
N THR A 44 6.80 1.65 -13.20
CA THR A 44 5.43 1.16 -13.43
C THR A 44 5.43 -0.34 -13.74
N GLY A 45 4.30 -1.00 -13.49
CA GLY A 45 4.16 -2.46 -13.61
C GLY A 45 4.62 -3.24 -12.37
N HIS A 46 4.88 -2.55 -11.24
CA HIS A 46 5.48 -3.13 -10.05
C HIS A 46 4.74 -2.82 -8.75
N TYR A 47 5.06 -3.63 -7.73
CA TYR A 47 4.58 -3.49 -6.37
C TYR A 47 5.71 -3.06 -5.43
N TYR A 48 5.42 -2.12 -4.54
CA TYR A 48 6.34 -1.53 -3.57
C TYR A 48 5.77 -1.60 -2.17
N TYR A 49 6.65 -1.81 -1.19
CA TYR A 49 6.25 -2.01 0.19
C TYR A 49 6.95 -0.98 1.10
N LEU A 50 6.17 -0.08 1.71
CA LEU A 50 6.65 0.93 2.64
C LEU A 50 6.39 0.45 4.07
N VAL A 51 7.44 0.16 4.80
CA VAL A 51 7.37 -0.37 6.17
C VAL A 51 7.98 0.65 7.13
N GLY A 52 7.40 0.83 8.29
CA GLY A 52 8.03 1.71 9.28
C GLY A 52 7.17 2.00 10.50
N ASP A 53 7.77 2.69 11.45
CA ASP A 53 7.13 3.09 12.70
C ASP A 53 5.94 4.03 12.45
N SER A 54 5.02 4.09 13.40
CA SER A 54 3.98 5.12 13.38
C SER A 54 4.64 6.51 13.31
N SER A 55 4.03 7.41 12.52
CA SER A 55 4.52 8.78 12.32
C SER A 55 5.91 8.90 11.65
N SER A 56 6.43 7.85 11.03
CA SER A 56 7.71 7.89 10.29
C SER A 56 7.61 8.51 8.89
N GLY A 57 6.46 9.05 8.49
CA GLY A 57 6.26 9.75 7.23
C GLY A 57 5.88 8.87 6.02
N LYS A 58 5.54 7.60 6.22
CA LYS A 58 5.16 6.67 5.13
C LYS A 58 4.03 7.18 4.25
N THR A 59 2.92 7.59 4.87
CA THR A 59 1.77 8.18 4.18
C THR A 59 2.16 9.41 3.38
N PHE A 60 2.95 10.32 4.00
CA PHE A 60 3.42 11.53 3.33
C PHE A 60 4.29 11.19 2.11
N LEU A 61 5.21 10.23 2.24
CA LEU A 61 6.05 9.76 1.13
C LEU A 61 5.21 9.16 0.00
N ALA A 62 4.24 8.30 0.33
CA ALA A 62 3.37 7.67 -0.67
C ALA A 62 2.53 8.71 -1.43
N LEU A 63 1.94 9.68 -0.73
CA LEU A 63 1.18 10.76 -1.37
C LEU A 63 2.07 11.74 -2.16
N THR A 64 3.33 11.94 -1.75
CA THR A 64 4.31 12.70 -2.54
C THR A 64 4.57 12.04 -3.90
N CYS A 65 4.51 10.70 -3.99
CA CYS A 65 4.60 10.01 -5.29
C CYS A 65 3.46 10.40 -6.25
N LEU A 66 2.24 10.63 -5.73
CA LEU A 66 1.13 11.14 -6.54
C LEU A 66 1.39 12.59 -6.99
N ALA A 67 1.98 13.43 -6.12
CA ALA A 67 2.35 14.79 -6.48
C ALA A 67 3.38 14.79 -7.63
N GLU A 68 4.41 13.96 -7.52
CA GLU A 68 5.41 13.76 -8.58
C GLU A 68 4.79 13.25 -9.89
N ALA A 69 3.82 12.33 -9.81
CA ALA A 69 3.10 11.86 -10.98
C ALA A 69 2.21 12.95 -11.59
N SER A 70 1.60 13.80 -10.77
CA SER A 70 0.66 14.84 -11.23
C SER A 70 1.29 15.90 -12.12
N ILE A 71 2.59 16.14 -11.96
CA ILE A 71 3.34 17.15 -12.75
C ILE A 71 4.04 16.58 -13.98
N LYS A 72 4.05 15.25 -14.16
CA LYS A 72 4.72 14.59 -15.28
C LYS A 72 3.71 14.18 -16.36
N LYS A 73 3.86 14.69 -17.59
CA LYS A 73 2.99 14.38 -18.74
C LYS A 73 2.80 12.88 -18.99
N ALA A 74 3.84 12.08 -18.72
CA ALA A 74 3.79 10.64 -18.91
C ALA A 74 2.74 9.94 -18.02
N PHE A 75 2.30 10.58 -16.94
CA PHE A 75 1.30 10.07 -15.99
C PHE A 75 -0.07 10.75 -16.14
N ASN A 76 -0.34 11.52 -17.20
CA ASN A 76 -1.63 12.20 -17.36
C ASN A 76 -2.81 11.23 -17.40
N GLU A 77 -2.63 10.05 -17.99
CA GLU A 77 -3.68 9.03 -18.13
C GLU A 77 -3.79 8.10 -16.90
N TYR A 78 -2.93 8.31 -15.89
CA TYR A 78 -2.94 7.48 -14.69
C TYR A 78 -4.05 7.91 -13.73
N ARG A 79 -4.81 6.94 -13.26
CA ARG A 79 -5.77 7.08 -12.17
C ARG A 79 -5.02 7.13 -10.85
N PHE A 80 -5.44 7.96 -9.91
CA PHE A 80 -4.88 8.06 -8.56
C PHE A 80 -5.88 7.50 -7.56
N ILE A 81 -5.54 6.35 -6.97
CA ILE A 81 -6.40 5.65 -6.03
C ILE A 81 -5.70 5.64 -4.67
N TYR A 82 -6.34 6.23 -3.67
CA TYR A 82 -5.88 6.24 -2.29
C TYR A 82 -6.88 5.52 -1.40
N ASP A 83 -6.54 4.29 -1.02
CA ASP A 83 -7.33 3.45 -0.14
C ASP A 83 -6.88 3.70 1.31
N ASN A 84 -7.55 4.66 1.96
CA ASN A 84 -7.25 5.15 3.31
C ASN A 84 -7.89 4.26 4.38
N ALA A 85 -7.53 2.97 4.39
CA ALA A 85 -8.12 1.97 5.29
C ALA A 85 -7.89 2.26 6.79
N GLU A 86 -6.87 3.04 7.12
CA GLU A 86 -6.61 3.51 8.50
C GLU A 86 -7.54 4.65 8.91
N ASP A 87 -8.16 5.34 7.93
CA ASP A 87 -8.93 6.59 8.12
C ASP A 87 -8.19 7.65 8.97
N GLY A 88 -6.86 7.54 8.99
CA GLY A 88 -5.99 8.36 9.82
C GLY A 88 -5.40 9.59 9.14
N ALA A 89 -5.45 9.65 7.81
CA ALA A 89 -4.82 10.72 7.06
C ALA A 89 -5.75 11.92 6.89
N LEU A 90 -5.84 12.76 7.90
CA LEU A 90 -6.58 14.03 7.89
C LEU A 90 -5.78 15.17 7.22
N MET A 91 -4.87 14.85 6.30
CA MET A 91 -4.07 15.85 5.61
C MET A 91 -4.88 16.57 4.53
N ASP A 92 -4.73 17.89 4.48
CA ASP A 92 -5.23 18.71 3.36
C ASP A 92 -4.42 18.38 2.11
N ILE A 93 -4.98 17.50 1.26
CA ILE A 93 -4.32 17.00 0.05
C ILE A 93 -3.92 18.16 -0.87
N GLN A 94 -4.81 19.14 -1.07
CA GLN A 94 -4.52 20.28 -1.95
C GLN A 94 -3.37 21.13 -1.43
N LYS A 95 -3.35 21.38 -0.12
CA LYS A 95 -2.32 22.21 0.52
C LYS A 95 -0.94 21.56 0.49
N PHE A 96 -0.86 20.24 0.76
CA PHE A 96 0.43 19.55 0.90
C PHE A 96 0.94 18.96 -0.42
N PHE A 97 0.04 18.51 -1.29
CA PHE A 97 0.41 17.76 -2.51
C PHE A 97 -0.01 18.46 -3.80
N GLY A 98 -0.71 19.58 -3.70
CA GLY A 98 -1.12 20.43 -4.81
C GLY A 98 -2.47 20.08 -5.42
N ALA A 99 -3.01 21.06 -6.16
CA ALA A 99 -4.33 20.94 -6.81
C ALA A 99 -4.39 19.79 -7.83
N GLY A 100 -3.29 19.48 -8.50
CA GLY A 100 -3.23 18.40 -9.47
C GLY A 100 -3.49 17.02 -8.86
N VAL A 101 -3.07 16.78 -7.62
CA VAL A 101 -3.42 15.56 -6.88
C VAL A 101 -4.86 15.59 -6.44
N ALA A 102 -5.28 16.69 -5.78
CA ALA A 102 -6.63 16.80 -5.23
C ALA A 102 -7.73 16.63 -6.29
N GLN A 103 -7.50 17.10 -7.52
CA GLN A 103 -8.44 16.97 -8.64
C GLN A 103 -8.45 15.58 -9.30
N ARG A 104 -7.35 14.84 -9.21
CA ARG A 104 -7.17 13.54 -9.87
C ARG A 104 -7.35 12.36 -8.93
N LEU A 105 -7.33 12.61 -7.63
CA LEU A 105 -7.58 11.57 -6.65
C LEU A 105 -9.02 11.07 -6.79
N GLU A 106 -9.18 9.78 -7.02
CA GLU A 106 -10.50 9.19 -7.14
C GLU A 106 -11.25 9.29 -5.81
N PRO A 107 -12.53 9.66 -5.84
CA PRO A 107 -13.34 9.65 -4.63
C PRO A 107 -13.45 8.22 -4.09
N PRO A 108 -13.50 8.04 -2.77
CA PRO A 108 -13.78 6.73 -2.19
C PRO A 108 -15.16 6.23 -2.64
N ARG A 109 -15.38 4.94 -2.55
CA ARG A 109 -16.75 4.41 -2.66
C ARG A 109 -17.57 4.97 -1.49
N TYR A 110 -18.86 5.07 -1.68
CA TYR A 110 -19.78 5.50 -0.62
C TYR A 110 -20.73 4.36 -0.29
N VAL A 111 -20.85 4.04 0.98
CA VAL A 111 -21.81 3.07 1.52
C VAL A 111 -22.62 3.82 2.59
N ASP A 112 -23.93 3.84 2.46
CA ASP A 112 -24.84 4.56 3.35
C ASP A 112 -24.51 6.05 3.55
N GLY A 113 -23.90 6.68 2.52
CA GLY A 113 -23.51 8.09 2.54
C GLY A 113 -22.14 8.39 3.14
N GLU A 114 -21.46 7.38 3.67
CA GLU A 114 -20.10 7.49 4.25
C GLU A 114 -19.04 6.95 3.29
N PRO A 115 -17.83 7.54 3.25
CA PRO A 115 -16.74 7.05 2.44
C PRO A 115 -16.34 5.64 2.91
N ALA A 116 -16.23 4.72 1.96
CA ALA A 116 -15.89 3.33 2.22
C ALA A 116 -14.53 3.00 1.58
N TYR A 117 -13.61 2.56 2.42
CA TYR A 117 -12.31 2.02 2.06
C TYR A 117 -12.27 0.51 2.29
N SER A 118 -11.22 -0.16 1.85
CA SER A 118 -11.06 -1.59 2.12
C SER A 118 -11.05 -1.88 3.62
N GLN A 119 -11.88 -2.81 4.06
CA GLN A 119 -11.96 -3.25 5.46
C GLN A 119 -11.31 -4.62 5.66
N SER A 120 -11.27 -5.44 4.60
CA SER A 120 -10.62 -6.74 4.60
C SER A 120 -9.56 -6.84 3.52
N ILE A 121 -8.65 -7.82 3.69
CA ILE A 121 -7.61 -8.12 2.71
C ILE A 121 -8.24 -8.62 1.41
N GLU A 122 -9.35 -9.34 1.51
CA GLU A 122 -10.14 -9.81 0.38
C GLU A 122 -10.66 -8.63 -0.44
N GLU A 123 -11.26 -7.63 0.21
CA GLU A 123 -11.76 -6.42 -0.46
C GLU A 123 -10.63 -5.64 -1.16
N LEU A 124 -9.46 -5.51 -0.55
CA LEU A 124 -8.30 -4.91 -1.19
C LEU A 124 -8.01 -5.58 -2.53
N TYR A 125 -7.95 -6.93 -2.56
CA TYR A 125 -7.64 -7.64 -3.79
C TYR A 125 -8.77 -7.59 -4.80
N TYR A 126 -10.04 -7.51 -4.38
CA TYR A 126 -11.18 -7.27 -5.27
C TYR A 126 -11.10 -5.88 -5.91
N ASN A 127 -10.82 -4.84 -5.12
CA ASN A 127 -10.65 -3.47 -5.62
C ASN A 127 -9.49 -3.36 -6.62
N LEU A 128 -8.37 -4.05 -6.36
CA LEU A 128 -7.23 -4.10 -7.27
C LEU A 128 -7.58 -4.84 -8.57
N ASP A 129 -8.30 -5.96 -8.50
CA ASP A 129 -8.73 -6.72 -9.66
C ASP A 129 -9.68 -5.91 -10.54
N ASP A 130 -10.62 -5.18 -9.93
CA ASP A 130 -11.54 -4.27 -10.64
C ASP A 130 -10.79 -3.12 -11.30
N ALA A 131 -9.84 -2.50 -10.61
CA ALA A 131 -8.99 -1.44 -11.18
C ALA A 131 -8.17 -1.94 -12.38
N ILE A 132 -7.67 -3.18 -12.32
CA ILE A 132 -6.95 -3.85 -13.42
C ILE A 132 -7.87 -4.12 -14.61
N LYS A 133 -9.08 -4.62 -14.36
CA LYS A 133 -10.07 -4.95 -15.41
C LYS A 133 -10.50 -3.73 -16.23
N GLU A 134 -10.50 -2.54 -15.64
CA GLU A 134 -10.76 -1.30 -16.39
C GLU A 134 -9.71 -1.03 -17.48
N GLY A 135 -8.53 -1.64 -17.41
CA GLY A 135 -7.49 -1.55 -18.44
C GLY A 135 -6.75 -0.22 -18.52
N LYS A 136 -7.08 0.75 -17.66
CA LYS A 136 -6.37 2.02 -17.53
C LYS A 136 -5.24 1.91 -16.52
N PRO A 137 -4.08 2.56 -16.75
CA PRO A 137 -2.99 2.58 -15.78
C PRO A 137 -3.40 3.36 -14.53
N PHE A 138 -2.91 2.92 -13.37
CA PHE A 138 -3.19 3.56 -12.09
C PHE A 138 -1.98 3.54 -11.14
N ILE A 139 -2.00 4.43 -10.16
CA ILE A 139 -1.18 4.37 -8.95
C ILE A 139 -2.14 4.13 -7.80
N TYR A 140 -2.03 2.95 -7.18
CA TYR A 140 -2.84 2.54 -6.03
C TYR A 140 -2.00 2.60 -4.76
N ILE A 141 -2.45 3.32 -3.76
CA ILE A 141 -1.83 3.39 -2.44
C ILE A 141 -2.80 2.79 -1.43
N LEU A 142 -2.37 1.73 -0.73
CA LEU A 142 -3.06 1.21 0.45
C LEU A 142 -2.43 1.78 1.72
N ASP A 143 -3.22 2.44 2.54
CA ASP A 143 -2.80 2.97 3.83
C ASP A 143 -3.78 2.56 4.95
N SER A 144 -3.50 1.52 5.71
CA SER A 144 -2.38 0.60 5.66
C SER A 144 -2.85 -0.87 5.71
N MET A 145 -1.96 -1.81 5.37
CA MET A 145 -2.21 -3.25 5.48
C MET A 145 -2.58 -3.68 6.91
N ASP A 146 -2.12 -2.93 7.90
CA ASP A 146 -2.34 -3.22 9.32
C ASP A 146 -3.77 -2.93 9.77
N ALA A 147 -4.48 -2.06 9.09
CA ALA A 147 -5.88 -1.73 9.36
C ALA A 147 -6.84 -2.81 8.85
N LEU A 148 -6.42 -3.60 7.86
CA LEU A 148 -7.28 -4.60 7.26
C LEU A 148 -7.46 -5.83 8.16
N SER A 149 -8.69 -6.30 8.29
CA SER A 149 -9.02 -7.62 8.82
C SER A 149 -8.99 -8.68 7.70
N SER A 150 -9.38 -9.93 7.99
CA SER A 150 -9.83 -10.88 6.97
C SER A 150 -11.30 -11.21 7.22
N ASP A 151 -12.00 -11.67 6.19
CA ASP A 151 -13.40 -12.06 6.31
C ASP A 151 -13.55 -13.15 7.38
N ALA A 152 -12.60 -14.10 7.44
CA ALA A 152 -12.57 -15.14 8.47
C ALA A 152 -12.37 -14.57 9.90
N GLU A 153 -11.61 -13.48 10.07
CA GLU A 153 -11.47 -12.80 11.39
C GLU A 153 -12.78 -12.08 11.76
N ALA A 154 -13.45 -11.46 10.81
CA ALA A 154 -14.72 -10.79 11.03
C ALA A 154 -15.82 -11.78 11.45
N ASP A 155 -15.93 -12.91 10.75
CA ASP A 155 -16.86 -13.99 11.08
C ASP A 155 -16.61 -14.52 12.49
N LYS A 156 -15.35 -14.81 12.81
CA LYS A 156 -14.95 -15.31 14.11
C LYS A 156 -15.24 -14.33 15.24
N PHE A 157 -15.04 -13.04 15.00
CA PHE A 157 -15.42 -11.99 15.96
C PHE A 157 -16.93 -12.03 16.25
N GLN A 158 -17.76 -12.21 15.22
CA GLN A 158 -19.22 -12.35 15.41
C GLN A 158 -19.60 -13.60 16.20
N GLU A 159 -18.91 -14.72 15.95
CA GLU A 159 -19.11 -15.96 16.74
C GLU A 159 -18.71 -15.77 18.20
N GLN A 160 -17.55 -15.16 18.46
CA GLN A 160 -17.07 -14.84 19.80
C GLN A 160 -18.05 -13.92 20.54
N LYS A 161 -18.56 -12.89 19.87
CA LYS A 161 -19.59 -11.98 20.41
C LYS A 161 -20.87 -12.73 20.79
N LYS A 162 -21.32 -13.67 19.95
CA LYS A 162 -22.50 -14.53 20.25
C LYS A 162 -22.23 -15.48 21.42
N ALA A 163 -21.03 -16.07 21.51
CA ALA A 163 -20.62 -16.95 22.62
C ALA A 163 -20.57 -16.19 23.95
N HIS A 164 -19.91 -15.03 23.96
CA HIS A 164 -19.82 -14.15 25.13
C HIS A 164 -21.20 -13.75 25.68
N ARG A 165 -22.13 -13.38 24.77
CA ARG A 165 -23.51 -13.07 25.17
C ARG A 165 -24.26 -14.25 25.79
N LYS A 166 -23.83 -15.49 25.53
CA LYS A 166 -24.37 -16.73 26.08
C LYS A 166 -23.60 -17.26 27.30
N GLY A 167 -22.60 -16.47 27.80
CA GLY A 167 -21.75 -16.87 28.93
C GLY A 167 -20.85 -18.07 28.64
N LYS A 168 -20.48 -18.30 27.38
CA LYS A 168 -19.58 -19.38 26.94
C LYS A 168 -18.21 -18.81 26.54
N ASP A 169 -17.13 -19.51 26.90
CA ASP A 169 -15.79 -19.21 26.41
C ASP A 169 -15.69 -19.56 24.93
N ALA A 170 -15.14 -18.63 24.14
CA ALA A 170 -14.88 -18.85 22.73
C ALA A 170 -13.45 -19.35 22.52
N ALA A 171 -13.25 -20.27 21.59
CA ALA A 171 -11.92 -20.76 21.23
C ALA A 171 -11.01 -19.64 20.71
N GLY A 172 -9.75 -19.61 21.16
CA GLY A 172 -8.75 -18.66 20.73
C GLY A 172 -8.50 -18.68 19.21
N SER A 173 -8.04 -17.56 18.65
CA SER A 173 -7.72 -17.43 17.23
C SER A 173 -6.21 -17.51 17.01
N TYR A 174 -5.77 -18.38 16.10
CA TYR A 174 -4.43 -18.33 15.54
C TYR A 174 -4.43 -17.59 14.21
N GLY A 175 -3.53 -16.58 14.07
CA GLY A 175 -3.56 -15.54 13.05
C GLY A 175 -2.97 -15.86 11.68
N ASP A 176 -3.00 -17.12 11.19
CA ASP A 176 -2.34 -17.48 9.92
C ASP A 176 -3.17 -17.18 8.65
N GLY A 177 -4.44 -16.81 8.80
CA GLY A 177 -5.32 -16.54 7.66
C GLY A 177 -4.83 -15.42 6.75
N LYS A 178 -4.45 -14.28 7.33
CA LYS A 178 -4.02 -13.08 6.57
C LYS A 178 -2.82 -13.34 5.67
N ALA A 179 -1.80 -14.06 6.16
CA ALA A 179 -0.61 -14.37 5.39
C ALA A 179 -0.92 -15.23 4.15
N LYS A 180 -1.85 -16.18 4.28
CA LYS A 180 -2.29 -17.05 3.18
C LYS A 180 -3.07 -16.27 2.13
N ILE A 181 -4.01 -15.41 2.54
CA ILE A 181 -4.81 -14.57 1.64
C ILE A 181 -3.90 -13.60 0.88
N ASN A 182 -2.99 -12.90 1.59
CA ASN A 182 -2.01 -12.03 0.96
C ASN A 182 -1.13 -12.78 -0.06
N SER A 183 -0.69 -14.01 0.27
CA SER A 183 0.12 -14.81 -0.64
C SER A 183 -0.64 -15.21 -1.92
N ALA A 184 -1.92 -15.46 -1.82
CA ALA A 184 -2.76 -15.77 -2.98
C ALA A 184 -3.06 -14.50 -3.79
N GLY A 185 -3.55 -13.45 -3.14
CA GLY A 185 -4.00 -12.21 -3.78
C GLY A 185 -2.88 -11.47 -4.50
N ILE A 186 -1.71 -11.30 -3.86
CA ILE A 186 -0.60 -10.58 -4.51
C ILE A 186 -0.14 -11.30 -5.80
N ARG A 187 -0.12 -12.63 -5.83
CA ARG A 187 0.22 -13.40 -7.03
C ARG A 187 -0.78 -13.20 -8.16
N GLN A 188 -2.05 -12.98 -7.84
CA GLN A 188 -3.10 -12.75 -8.83
C GLN A 188 -3.01 -11.37 -9.46
N VAL A 189 -2.70 -10.33 -8.67
CA VAL A 189 -2.71 -8.94 -9.17
C VAL A 189 -1.41 -8.55 -9.89
N LEU A 190 -0.26 -9.14 -9.56
CA LEU A 190 1.02 -8.78 -10.18
C LEU A 190 1.05 -8.85 -11.71
N PRO A 191 0.50 -9.88 -12.38
CA PRO A 191 0.44 -9.91 -13.84
C PRO A 191 -0.41 -8.76 -14.41
N GLY A 192 -1.49 -8.41 -13.72
CA GLY A 192 -2.38 -7.31 -14.08
C GLY A 192 -1.70 -5.94 -13.94
N LEU A 193 -0.94 -5.71 -12.87
CA LEU A 193 -0.14 -4.50 -12.71
C LEU A 193 0.84 -4.30 -13.86
N ARG A 194 1.49 -5.37 -14.30
CA ARG A 194 2.41 -5.33 -15.46
C ARG A 194 1.65 -5.03 -16.76
N ALA A 195 0.52 -5.70 -16.98
CA ALA A 195 -0.28 -5.54 -18.19
C ALA A 195 -0.85 -4.11 -18.32
N THR A 196 -1.29 -3.52 -17.22
CA THR A 196 -1.82 -2.14 -17.18
C THR A 196 -0.73 -1.09 -16.99
N ASN A 197 0.52 -1.49 -16.74
CA ASN A 197 1.65 -0.60 -16.43
C ASN A 197 1.39 0.25 -15.17
N SER A 198 0.72 -0.33 -14.17
CA SER A 198 0.27 0.34 -12.96
C SER A 198 1.29 0.20 -11.81
N ILE A 199 1.13 1.00 -10.76
CA ILE A 199 1.94 0.95 -9.55
C ILE A 199 1.03 0.60 -8.37
N LEU A 200 1.46 -0.35 -7.53
CA LEU A 200 0.88 -0.62 -6.23
C LEU A 200 1.89 -0.24 -5.14
N ILE A 201 1.49 0.61 -4.22
CA ILE A 201 2.25 0.97 -3.01
C ILE A 201 1.42 0.53 -1.81
N VAL A 202 1.97 -0.37 -1.00
CA VAL A 202 1.35 -0.83 0.25
C VAL A 202 2.14 -0.29 1.43
N ILE A 203 1.45 0.34 2.35
CA ILE A 203 2.01 0.83 3.60
C ILE A 203 1.75 -0.21 4.70
N SER A 204 2.75 -0.43 5.58
CA SER A 204 2.60 -1.26 6.76
C SER A 204 3.39 -0.70 7.95
N GLN A 205 2.88 -0.96 9.14
CA GLN A 205 3.55 -0.58 10.37
C GLN A 205 4.53 -1.67 10.82
N THR A 206 5.60 -1.25 11.50
CA THR A 206 6.49 -2.18 12.19
C THR A 206 5.83 -2.73 13.45
N ARG A 207 6.17 -3.96 13.76
CA ARG A 207 5.81 -4.64 15.03
C ARG A 207 7.07 -5.14 15.70
N ASP A 208 7.08 -5.16 17.03
CA ASP A 208 8.17 -5.75 17.78
C ASP A 208 8.22 -7.27 17.57
N ASN A 209 9.40 -7.78 17.29
CA ASN A 209 9.63 -9.21 17.14
C ASN A 209 9.91 -9.81 18.51
N ILE A 210 8.87 -10.22 19.24
CA ILE A 210 8.96 -10.78 20.60
C ILE A 210 9.81 -12.06 20.64
N GLY A 211 9.98 -12.75 19.50
CA GLY A 211 10.81 -13.97 19.40
C GLY A 211 12.29 -13.73 19.13
N ALA A 212 12.73 -12.50 18.91
CA ALA A 212 14.14 -12.17 18.70
C ALA A 212 14.90 -12.12 20.03
N MET A 213 15.27 -13.28 20.55
CA MET A 213 16.16 -13.39 21.69
C MET A 213 17.58 -12.95 21.30
N GLY A 214 17.95 -11.69 21.61
CA GLY A 214 19.33 -11.20 21.60
C GLY A 214 20.04 -11.06 20.25
N TYR A 215 19.74 -11.89 19.28
CA TYR A 215 20.35 -11.92 17.95
C TYR A 215 19.25 -12.01 16.89
N GLY A 216 18.99 -10.90 16.17
CA GLY A 216 18.00 -10.84 15.08
C GLY A 216 17.31 -9.49 14.99
N ASP A 217 16.54 -9.29 13.92
CA ASP A 217 15.79 -8.06 13.70
C ASP A 217 14.74 -7.87 14.81
N LYS A 218 14.91 -6.84 15.61
CA LYS A 218 14.00 -6.50 16.72
C LYS A 218 12.61 -6.08 16.23
N LYS A 219 12.50 -5.66 14.99
CA LYS A 219 11.26 -5.24 14.35
C LYS A 219 10.90 -6.16 13.20
N THR A 220 9.63 -6.42 13.05
CA THR A 220 9.03 -7.15 11.92
C THR A 220 7.86 -6.35 11.37
N ARG A 221 7.24 -6.82 10.32
CA ARG A 221 6.12 -6.19 9.64
C ARG A 221 4.89 -7.09 9.60
N SER A 222 3.77 -6.48 9.33
CA SER A 222 2.48 -7.16 9.14
C SER A 222 2.37 -7.81 7.77
N GLY A 223 1.32 -8.61 7.55
CA GLY A 223 0.93 -9.11 6.23
C GLY A 223 1.65 -10.37 5.74
N GLY A 224 2.60 -10.91 6.52
CA GLY A 224 3.27 -12.16 6.19
C GLY A 224 4.45 -12.03 5.22
N ARG A 225 5.13 -13.16 4.95
CA ARG A 225 6.37 -13.19 4.13
C ARG A 225 6.13 -12.89 2.65
N ALA A 226 4.93 -13.18 2.14
CA ALA A 226 4.62 -13.04 0.71
C ALA A 226 4.71 -11.59 0.24
N LEU A 227 4.20 -10.63 1.02
CA LEU A 227 4.26 -9.22 0.67
C LEU A 227 5.70 -8.73 0.45
N ARG A 228 6.63 -9.14 1.32
CA ARG A 228 8.05 -8.86 1.15
C ARG A 228 8.62 -9.53 -0.09
N PHE A 229 8.33 -10.82 -0.25
CA PHE A 229 8.93 -11.63 -1.32
C PHE A 229 8.60 -11.10 -2.72
N TYR A 230 7.39 -10.58 -2.90
CA TYR A 230 6.91 -10.07 -4.19
C TYR A 230 7.14 -8.56 -4.37
N ALA A 231 7.54 -7.83 -3.34
CA ALA A 231 7.88 -6.41 -3.47
C ALA A 231 9.13 -6.22 -4.34
N THR A 232 9.07 -5.29 -5.27
CA THR A 232 10.23 -4.88 -6.07
C THR A 232 11.25 -4.16 -5.20
N LEU A 233 10.77 -3.31 -4.30
CA LEU A 233 11.54 -2.67 -3.24
C LEU A 233 10.74 -2.71 -1.94
N GLU A 234 11.43 -2.96 -0.84
CA GLU A 234 10.93 -2.78 0.52
C GLU A 234 11.69 -1.60 1.13
N ILE A 235 10.99 -0.51 1.40
CA ILE A 235 11.56 0.72 1.96
C ILE A 235 11.19 0.80 3.43
N TRP A 236 12.19 0.89 4.29
CA TRP A 236 12.00 0.98 5.73
C TRP A 236 12.17 2.42 6.20
N SER A 237 11.22 2.91 7.00
CA SER A 237 11.28 4.23 7.60
C SER A 237 11.23 4.14 9.13
N THR A 238 12.07 4.92 9.78
CA THR A 238 12.09 5.03 11.24
C THR A 238 11.94 6.48 11.68
N CYS A 239 11.41 6.68 12.90
CA CYS A 239 11.39 8.00 13.52
C CYS A 239 12.77 8.30 14.08
N GLY A 240 13.38 9.39 13.61
CA GLY A 240 14.59 9.96 14.17
C GLY A 240 14.29 10.94 15.31
N GLU A 241 15.15 11.92 15.48
CA GLU A 241 15.01 12.93 16.52
C GLU A 241 13.82 13.87 16.27
N LYS A 242 13.17 14.28 17.35
CA LYS A 242 12.12 15.29 17.30
C LYS A 242 12.71 16.67 17.03
N ILE A 243 12.22 17.33 15.99
CA ILE A 243 12.57 18.71 15.70
C ILE A 243 11.86 19.60 16.72
N LYS A 244 12.63 20.33 17.54
CA LYS A 244 12.08 21.20 18.58
C LYS A 244 12.27 22.66 18.21
N LYS A 245 11.27 23.50 18.50
CA LYS A 245 11.34 24.96 18.40
C LYS A 245 10.85 25.56 19.72
N THR A 246 11.53 26.61 20.17
CA THR A 246 11.05 27.37 21.35
C THR A 246 9.89 28.25 20.94
N VAL A 247 8.74 28.03 21.53
CA VAL A 247 7.53 28.83 21.32
C VAL A 247 7.07 29.34 22.70
N LEU A 248 7.00 30.65 22.84
CA LEU A 248 6.65 31.30 24.12
C LEU A 248 7.54 30.82 25.28
N GLY A 249 8.85 30.74 25.06
CA GLY A 249 9.81 30.35 26.09
C GLY A 249 9.85 28.84 26.42
N LYS A 250 9.00 28.01 25.78
CA LYS A 250 8.96 26.55 26.03
C LYS A 250 9.34 25.77 24.77
N PRO A 251 10.18 24.73 24.88
CA PRO A 251 10.48 23.86 23.74
C PRO A 251 9.24 23.04 23.35
N ARG A 252 8.82 23.15 22.09
CA ARG A 252 7.72 22.37 21.51
C ARG A 252 8.23 21.55 20.33
N SER A 253 7.76 20.31 20.21
CA SER A 253 8.00 19.52 19.02
C SER A 253 7.20 20.09 17.86
N ILE A 254 7.88 20.38 16.74
CA ILE A 254 7.27 20.91 15.51
C ILE A 254 7.38 19.92 14.34
N GLY A 255 8.08 18.81 14.53
CA GLY A 255 8.26 17.78 13.53
C GLY A 255 9.12 16.65 14.06
N ILE A 256 9.30 15.64 13.22
CA ILE A 256 10.13 14.46 13.48
C ILE A 256 11.00 14.25 12.24
N ASN A 257 12.29 14.00 12.44
CA ASN A 257 13.15 13.53 11.36
C ASN A 257 12.78 12.09 11.00
N SER A 258 12.55 11.82 9.73
CA SER A 258 12.34 10.47 9.22
C SER A 258 13.63 9.98 8.57
N ILE A 259 14.00 8.72 8.84
CA ILE A 259 15.15 8.05 8.26
C ILE A 259 14.61 6.94 7.37
N LEU A 260 15.02 6.95 6.11
CA LEU A 260 14.64 5.99 5.08
C LEU A 260 15.81 5.10 4.72
#